data_77deb5be89e05fc3a5db36a0df2dbdbb
#
_entry.id   77deb5be89e05fc3a5db36a0df2dbdbb
#
_cell.length_a   1.000
_cell.length_b   1.000
_cell.length_c   1.000
_cell.angle_alpha   90.00
_cell.angle_beta   90.00
_cell.angle_gamma   90.00
#
_symmetry.space_group_name_H-M   'P 1'
#
loop_
_entity.id
_entity.type
_entity.pdbx_description
1 polymer ?
#
loop_
_entity_poly.entity_id
_entity_poly.type
_entity_poly.pdbx_seq_one_letter_code
_entity_poly.pdbx_strand_id
1 'polypeptide(L)'
;MDEPAPHLTDPAADLSPTALRLLEAARRIVARDGFPGLTLEAIQAESGMNKSLVWYHFGGKPGLVAALVAQVEHEYSRLILDEIARGADVRRRLDILIEEQNDPARGADEYTLFFELLPHILRDPELRVRFGEVFDWYRQLDRKTLTPEGSGSESPELDALSFLTVAVADGLAIQYAADPDIDVGAALALWKRLIASLLDDLESAGDQGSPAD
;
A
#
# COMPACT_ATOMS: atom_id res chain seq x y z
N MET A 1 30.44 1.03 8.22
CA MET A 1 29.63 2.09 8.86
C MET A 1 28.27 1.93 8.23
N ASP A 2 27.44 1.11 8.89
CA ASP A 2 26.09 0.81 8.42
C ASP A 2 25.26 2.10 8.47
N GLU A 3 24.89 2.62 7.32
CA GLU A 3 23.88 3.66 7.20
C GLU A 3 22.55 3.04 7.66
N PRO A 4 21.89 3.59 8.69
CA PRO A 4 20.62 3.01 9.12
C PRO A 4 19.66 3.00 7.93
N ALA A 5 19.08 1.84 7.66
CA ALA A 5 18.09 1.67 6.59
C ALA A 5 17.05 2.81 6.69
N PRO A 6 16.68 3.45 5.59
CA PRO A 6 15.72 4.55 5.61
C PRO A 6 14.47 4.10 6.38
N HIS A 7 14.09 4.90 7.39
CA HIS A 7 12.87 4.64 8.14
C HIS A 7 11.70 4.69 7.16
N LEU A 8 11.07 3.54 6.94
CA LEU A 8 9.90 3.46 6.10
C LEU A 8 8.78 4.22 6.82
N THR A 9 8.45 5.41 6.31
CA THR A 9 7.38 6.24 6.86
C THR A 9 6.16 6.10 5.96
N ASP A 10 5.04 5.67 6.52
CA ASP A 10 3.77 5.56 5.80
C ASP A 10 3.36 6.94 5.23
N PRO A 11 3.14 7.08 3.92
CA PRO A 11 2.73 8.35 3.29
C PRO A 11 1.42 8.92 3.83
N ALA A 12 0.59 8.08 4.46
CA ALA A 12 -0.67 8.46 5.08
C ALA A 12 -0.54 8.69 6.60
N ALA A 13 0.63 8.38 7.21
CA ALA A 13 0.87 8.60 8.62
C ALA A 13 1.00 10.11 8.94
N ASP A 14 0.68 10.46 10.18
CA ASP A 14 0.89 11.79 10.76
C ASP A 14 0.26 12.97 10.01
N LEU A 15 -0.81 12.71 9.26
CA LEU A 15 -1.57 13.77 8.61
C LEU A 15 -2.24 14.64 9.67
N SER A 16 -2.07 15.96 9.54
CA SER A 16 -2.73 16.92 10.43
C SER A 16 -4.26 16.80 10.33
N PRO A 17 -5.02 17.20 11.36
CA PRO A 17 -6.48 17.23 11.28
C PRO A 17 -7.01 18.03 10.08
N THR A 18 -6.28 19.06 9.67
CA THR A 18 -6.59 19.85 8.47
C THR A 18 -6.41 19.03 7.19
N ALA A 19 -5.30 18.30 7.07
CA ALA A 19 -5.04 17.43 5.93
C ALA A 19 -6.09 16.32 5.81
N LEU A 20 -6.44 15.67 6.94
CA LEU A 20 -7.49 14.64 6.98
C LEU A 20 -8.86 15.17 6.53
N ARG A 21 -9.24 16.40 6.94
CA ARG A 21 -10.49 17.02 6.49
C ARG A 21 -10.51 17.33 5.02
N LEU A 22 -9.37 17.71 4.42
CA LEU A 22 -9.24 17.92 2.99
C LEU A 22 -9.34 16.61 2.21
N LEU A 23 -8.71 15.54 2.70
CA LEU A 23 -8.81 14.19 2.11
C LEU A 23 -10.23 13.66 2.16
N GLU A 24 -10.91 13.81 3.30
CA GLU A 24 -12.29 13.36 3.44
C GLU A 24 -13.25 14.14 2.51
N ALA A 25 -13.04 15.44 2.35
CA ALA A 25 -13.78 16.24 1.37
C ALA A 25 -13.51 15.76 -0.07
N ALA A 26 -12.25 15.48 -0.40
CA ALA A 26 -11.88 14.96 -1.72
C ALA A 26 -12.50 13.58 -1.97
N ARG A 27 -12.51 12.67 -1.00
CA ARG A 27 -13.16 11.36 -1.07
C ARG A 27 -14.66 11.49 -1.40
N ARG A 28 -15.37 12.37 -0.66
CA ARG A 28 -16.81 12.62 -0.91
C ARG A 28 -17.08 13.19 -2.30
N ILE A 29 -16.22 14.09 -2.79
CA ILE A 29 -16.35 14.66 -4.13
C ILE A 29 -16.16 13.56 -5.18
N VAL A 30 -15.12 12.75 -5.08
CA VAL A 30 -14.87 11.67 -6.04
C VAL A 30 -16.00 10.65 -6.04
N ALA A 31 -16.50 10.26 -4.88
CA ALA A 31 -17.63 9.32 -4.77
C ALA A 31 -18.93 9.85 -5.38
N ARG A 32 -19.18 11.16 -5.31
CA ARG A 32 -20.41 11.78 -5.82
C ARG A 32 -20.30 12.23 -7.28
N ASP A 33 -19.19 12.85 -7.65
CA ASP A 33 -19.03 13.59 -8.91
C ASP A 33 -17.93 12.98 -9.81
N GLY A 34 -17.27 11.91 -9.37
CA GLY A 34 -16.12 11.30 -10.03
C GLY A 34 -14.86 12.16 -9.98
N PHE A 35 -13.76 11.67 -10.55
CA PHE A 35 -12.50 12.42 -10.62
C PHE A 35 -12.61 13.81 -11.33
N PRO A 36 -13.41 13.99 -12.40
CA PRO A 36 -13.60 15.30 -13.01
C PRO A 36 -14.15 16.35 -12.05
N GLY A 37 -14.97 15.95 -11.08
CA GLY A 37 -15.52 16.82 -10.04
C GLY A 37 -14.48 17.27 -9.00
N LEU A 38 -13.36 16.59 -8.88
CA LEU A 38 -12.30 16.91 -7.92
C LEU A 38 -11.52 18.15 -8.37
N THR A 39 -12.03 19.33 -8.06
CA THR A 39 -11.37 20.63 -8.29
C THR A 39 -11.02 21.30 -6.97
N LEU A 40 -10.06 22.24 -6.99
CA LEU A 40 -9.70 23.00 -5.79
C LEU A 40 -10.86 23.82 -5.24
N GLU A 41 -11.72 24.32 -6.11
CA GLU A 41 -12.94 25.05 -5.78
C GLU A 41 -13.97 24.12 -5.11
N ALA A 42 -14.15 22.91 -5.61
CA ALA A 42 -15.03 21.91 -5.01
C ALA A 42 -14.52 21.47 -3.63
N ILE A 43 -13.20 21.26 -3.49
CA ILE A 43 -12.59 20.92 -2.20
C ILE A 43 -12.80 22.05 -1.19
N GLN A 44 -12.62 23.31 -1.59
CA GLN A 44 -12.89 24.47 -0.73
C GLN A 44 -14.36 24.53 -0.30
N ALA A 45 -15.29 24.33 -1.22
CA ALA A 45 -16.73 24.35 -0.91
C ALA A 45 -17.14 23.20 0.02
N GLU A 46 -16.63 21.99 -0.23
CA GLU A 46 -16.96 20.77 0.53
C GLU A 46 -16.33 20.77 1.93
N SER A 47 -15.05 21.18 2.04
CA SER A 47 -14.31 21.19 3.32
C SER A 47 -14.58 22.42 4.18
N GLY A 48 -15.04 23.51 3.59
CA GLY A 48 -15.11 24.83 4.22
C GLY A 48 -13.73 25.48 4.46
N MET A 49 -12.66 24.95 3.83
CA MET A 49 -11.28 25.36 4.03
C MET A 49 -10.72 26.08 2.80
N ASN A 50 -9.75 26.95 3.02
CA ASN A 50 -9.09 27.66 1.89
C ASN A 50 -8.35 26.63 1.02
N LYS A 51 -8.57 26.69 -0.30
CA LYS A 51 -7.93 25.81 -1.27
C LYS A 51 -6.39 25.86 -1.29
N SER A 52 -5.78 26.96 -0.80
CA SER A 52 -4.32 27.05 -0.63
C SER A 52 -3.75 26.02 0.32
N LEU A 53 -4.56 25.48 1.26
CA LEU A 53 -4.16 24.42 2.17
C LEU A 53 -3.90 23.09 1.46
N VAL A 54 -4.50 22.86 0.27
CA VAL A 54 -4.17 21.72 -0.58
C VAL A 54 -2.71 21.79 -1.03
N TRP A 55 -2.25 22.98 -1.42
CA TRP A 55 -0.84 23.19 -1.76
C TRP A 55 0.09 23.06 -0.57
N TYR A 56 -0.32 23.58 0.58
CA TYR A 56 0.47 23.52 1.81
C TYR A 56 0.68 22.08 2.30
N HIS A 57 -0.39 21.26 2.31
CA HIS A 57 -0.32 19.90 2.86
C HIS A 57 0.10 18.84 1.85
N PHE A 58 -0.24 19.01 0.57
CA PHE A 58 -0.08 17.96 -0.46
C PHE A 58 0.75 18.39 -1.66
N GLY A 59 1.20 19.65 -1.72
CA GLY A 59 1.91 20.15 -2.91
C GLY A 59 1.00 20.30 -4.15
N GLY A 60 -0.33 20.33 -3.96
CA GLY A 60 -1.32 20.48 -5.01
C GLY A 60 -2.26 19.28 -5.19
N LYS A 61 -3.08 19.33 -6.23
CA LYS A 61 -4.04 18.24 -6.54
C LYS A 61 -3.36 16.89 -6.78
N PRO A 62 -2.22 16.79 -7.50
CA PRO A 62 -1.55 15.49 -7.69
C PRO A 62 -1.14 14.82 -6.37
N GLY A 63 -0.56 15.58 -5.44
CA GLY A 63 -0.21 15.04 -4.12
C GLY A 63 -1.43 14.68 -3.27
N LEU A 64 -2.53 15.44 -3.37
CA LEU A 64 -3.79 15.08 -2.72
C LEU A 64 -4.35 13.74 -3.25
N VAL A 65 -4.28 13.52 -4.56
CA VAL A 65 -4.72 12.26 -5.18
C VAL A 65 -3.83 11.09 -4.74
N ALA A 66 -2.51 11.28 -4.70
CA ALA A 66 -1.59 10.28 -4.19
C ALA A 66 -1.88 9.93 -2.71
N ALA A 67 -2.16 10.94 -1.89
CA ALA A 67 -2.54 10.74 -0.49
C ALA A 67 -3.89 10.02 -0.34
N LEU A 68 -4.86 10.25 -1.23
CA LEU A 68 -6.11 9.49 -1.25
C LEU A 68 -5.86 8.00 -1.52
N VAL A 69 -4.98 7.69 -2.46
CA VAL A 69 -4.62 6.30 -2.76
C VAL A 69 -3.85 5.67 -1.59
N ALA A 70 -2.89 6.39 -1.01
CA ALA A 70 -2.12 5.90 0.13
C ALA A 70 -2.99 5.58 1.37
N GLN A 71 -4.18 6.17 1.48
CA GLN A 71 -5.12 5.87 2.56
C GLN A 71 -5.77 4.48 2.43
N VAL A 72 -5.77 3.88 1.23
CA VAL A 72 -6.42 2.58 0.96
C VAL A 72 -5.86 1.49 1.88
N GLU A 73 -4.55 1.48 2.08
CA GLU A 73 -3.89 0.45 2.89
C GLU A 73 -3.26 1.00 4.19
N HIS A 74 -3.70 2.16 4.64
CA HIS A 74 -3.11 2.81 5.81
C HIS A 74 -3.21 1.95 7.08
N GLU A 75 -4.34 1.31 7.32
CA GLU A 75 -4.53 0.47 8.52
C GLU A 75 -3.63 -0.76 8.50
N TYR A 76 -3.50 -1.42 7.35
CA TYR A 76 -2.56 -2.53 7.15
C TYR A 76 -1.12 -2.06 7.39
N SER A 77 -0.75 -0.96 6.76
CA SER A 77 0.60 -0.40 6.87
C SER A 77 0.98 -0.13 8.31
N ARG A 78 0.09 0.47 9.08
CA ARG A 78 0.29 0.74 10.51
C ARG A 78 0.43 -0.54 11.31
N LEU A 79 -0.46 -1.51 11.08
CA LEU A 79 -0.43 -2.80 11.78
C LEU A 79 0.88 -3.54 11.52
N ILE A 80 1.32 -3.65 10.26
CA ILE A 80 2.52 -4.40 9.92
C ILE A 80 3.80 -3.71 10.42
N LEU A 81 3.87 -2.37 10.35
CA LEU A 81 5.00 -1.62 10.88
C LEU A 81 5.12 -1.78 12.41
N ASP A 82 4.00 -1.79 13.12
CA ASP A 82 3.95 -2.06 14.57
C ASP A 82 4.45 -3.48 14.89
N GLU A 83 4.04 -4.49 14.13
CA GLU A 83 4.49 -5.88 14.35
C GLU A 83 5.99 -6.06 14.02
N ILE A 84 6.48 -5.40 12.97
CA ILE A 84 7.92 -5.35 12.66
C ILE A 84 8.69 -4.71 13.83
N ALA A 85 8.20 -3.59 14.36
CA ALA A 85 8.83 -2.90 15.50
C ALA A 85 8.83 -3.74 16.79
N ARG A 86 7.86 -4.63 16.96
CA ARG A 86 7.81 -5.60 18.08
C ARG A 86 8.69 -6.83 17.88
N GLY A 87 9.34 -6.97 16.74
CA GLY A 87 10.18 -8.12 16.41
C GLY A 87 9.39 -9.36 16.03
N ALA A 88 8.19 -9.20 15.44
CA ALA A 88 7.43 -10.32 14.91
C ALA A 88 8.22 -11.04 13.82
N ASP A 89 8.25 -12.38 13.86
CA ASP A 89 8.90 -13.19 12.85
C ASP A 89 8.22 -13.10 11.48
N VAL A 90 8.91 -13.51 10.44
CA VAL A 90 8.43 -13.41 9.06
C VAL A 90 7.13 -14.19 8.82
N ARG A 91 6.90 -15.30 9.55
CA ARG A 91 5.68 -16.11 9.41
C ARG A 91 4.47 -15.37 9.98
N ARG A 92 4.63 -14.74 11.15
CA ARG A 92 3.58 -13.92 11.74
C ARG A 92 3.25 -12.71 10.84
N ARG A 93 4.26 -12.07 10.26
CA ARG A 93 4.06 -10.96 9.32
C ARG A 93 3.35 -11.40 8.04
N LEU A 94 3.69 -12.59 7.51
CA LEU A 94 2.98 -13.20 6.38
C LEU A 94 1.51 -13.50 6.72
N ASP A 95 1.24 -13.99 7.93
CA ASP A 95 -0.14 -14.23 8.37
C ASP A 95 -0.98 -12.96 8.32
N ILE A 96 -0.44 -11.86 8.85
CA ILE A 96 -1.11 -10.55 8.84
C ILE A 96 -1.34 -10.06 7.40
N LEU A 97 -0.32 -10.15 6.54
CA LEU A 97 -0.44 -9.76 5.14
C LEU A 97 -1.60 -10.48 4.43
N ILE A 98 -1.71 -11.79 4.64
CA ILE A 98 -2.77 -12.60 4.02
C ILE A 98 -4.14 -12.35 4.67
N GLU A 99 -4.20 -12.16 5.99
CA GLU A 99 -5.44 -11.85 6.70
C GLU A 99 -6.03 -10.51 6.22
N GLU A 100 -5.19 -9.49 6.03
CA GLU A 100 -5.61 -8.19 5.52
C GLU A 100 -6.14 -8.27 4.08
N GLN A 101 -5.48 -9.05 3.22
CA GLN A 101 -5.92 -9.26 1.84
C GLN A 101 -7.20 -10.10 1.73
N ASN A 102 -7.57 -10.86 2.78
CA ASN A 102 -8.73 -11.75 2.78
C ASN A 102 -10.02 -11.10 3.30
N ASP A 103 -10.00 -9.81 3.62
CA ASP A 103 -11.21 -9.07 3.99
C ASP A 103 -11.72 -8.19 2.83
N PRO A 104 -12.50 -8.78 1.91
CA PRO A 104 -12.99 -8.04 0.75
C PRO A 104 -14.00 -6.94 1.11
N ALA A 105 -14.64 -7.04 2.28
CA ALA A 105 -15.60 -6.03 2.74
C ALA A 105 -14.87 -4.76 3.27
N ARG A 106 -13.62 -4.92 3.72
CA ARG A 106 -12.83 -3.85 4.32
C ARG A 106 -12.36 -2.81 3.30
N GLY A 107 -12.15 -3.21 2.05
CA GLY A 107 -11.64 -2.37 1.00
C GLY A 107 -12.63 -1.99 -0.10
N ALA A 108 -13.89 -2.45 -0.06
CA ALA A 108 -14.81 -2.28 -1.20
C ALA A 108 -14.98 -0.81 -1.63
N ASP A 109 -15.18 0.11 -0.67
CA ASP A 109 -15.30 1.54 -0.95
C ASP A 109 -13.96 2.19 -1.33
N GLU A 110 -12.87 1.71 -0.74
CA GLU A 110 -11.50 2.21 -0.96
C GLU A 110 -10.97 1.76 -2.31
N TYR A 111 -11.15 0.49 -2.67
CA TYR A 111 -10.83 0.01 -4.01
C TYR A 111 -11.72 0.63 -5.09
N THR A 112 -12.99 0.92 -4.80
CA THR A 112 -13.86 1.68 -5.71
C THR A 112 -13.27 3.07 -6.00
N LEU A 113 -12.80 3.76 -4.97
CA LEU A 113 -12.09 5.04 -5.11
C LEU A 113 -10.81 4.88 -5.95
N PHE A 114 -10.01 3.86 -5.67
CA PHE A 114 -8.80 3.57 -6.42
C PHE A 114 -9.09 3.34 -7.90
N PHE A 115 -10.07 2.50 -8.23
CA PHE A 115 -10.45 2.20 -9.63
C PHE A 115 -11.00 3.42 -10.35
N GLU A 116 -11.74 4.29 -9.67
CA GLU A 116 -12.19 5.58 -10.24
C GLU A 116 -11.01 6.50 -10.58
N LEU A 117 -9.97 6.52 -9.74
CA LEU A 117 -8.80 7.36 -9.93
C LEU A 117 -7.80 6.79 -10.95
N LEU A 118 -7.65 5.48 -11.04
CA LEU A 118 -6.60 4.81 -11.80
C LEU A 118 -6.53 5.20 -13.29
N PRO A 119 -7.64 5.27 -14.06
CA PRO A 119 -7.59 5.69 -15.46
C PRO A 119 -7.07 7.11 -15.66
N HIS A 120 -7.30 7.99 -14.69
CA HIS A 120 -6.83 9.38 -14.70
C HIS A 120 -5.36 9.45 -14.32
N ILE A 121 -4.94 8.70 -13.32
CA ILE A 121 -3.54 8.58 -12.88
C ILE A 121 -2.66 8.11 -14.05
N LEU A 122 -3.07 7.06 -14.75
CA LEU A 122 -2.28 6.49 -15.84
C LEU A 122 -2.15 7.40 -17.07
N ARG A 123 -3.04 8.37 -17.24
CA ARG A 123 -3.02 9.33 -18.38
C ARG A 123 -2.31 10.64 -18.07
N ASP A 124 -2.18 10.98 -16.79
CA ASP A 124 -1.54 12.22 -16.34
C ASP A 124 -0.09 11.94 -15.89
N PRO A 125 0.93 12.53 -16.55
CA PRO A 125 2.33 12.28 -16.20
C PRO A 125 2.69 12.67 -14.76
N GLU A 126 2.13 13.75 -14.21
CA GLU A 126 2.42 14.21 -12.85
C GLU A 126 1.79 13.28 -11.81
N LEU A 127 0.52 12.89 -12.02
CA LEU A 127 -0.16 11.90 -11.17
C LEU A 127 0.57 10.56 -11.21
N ARG A 128 1.02 10.12 -12.39
CA ARG A 128 1.74 8.85 -12.54
C ARG A 128 3.06 8.82 -11.77
N VAL A 129 3.80 9.93 -11.73
CA VAL A 129 5.02 10.02 -10.90
C VAL A 129 4.69 9.87 -9.43
N ARG A 130 3.72 10.63 -8.92
CA ARG A 130 3.28 10.55 -7.51
C ARG A 130 2.75 9.19 -7.13
N PHE A 131 2.02 8.58 -8.02
CA PHE A 131 1.49 7.24 -7.82
C PHE A 131 2.59 6.18 -7.79
N GLY A 132 3.63 6.33 -8.64
CA GLY A 132 4.83 5.51 -8.61
C GLY A 132 5.53 5.55 -7.24
N GLU A 133 5.61 6.72 -6.59
CA GLU A 133 6.17 6.88 -5.24
C GLU A 133 5.36 6.08 -4.20
N VAL A 134 4.03 6.07 -4.29
CA VAL A 134 3.15 5.28 -3.40
C VAL A 134 3.36 3.79 -3.61
N PHE A 135 3.41 3.32 -4.86
CA PHE A 135 3.66 1.91 -5.17
C PHE A 135 5.08 1.47 -4.78
N ASP A 136 6.08 2.33 -4.93
CA ASP A 136 7.43 2.06 -4.43
C ASP A 136 7.44 1.84 -2.92
N TRP A 137 6.68 2.65 -2.20
CA TRP A 137 6.55 2.51 -0.76
C TRP A 137 5.88 1.19 -0.37
N TYR A 138 4.78 0.78 -1.03
CA TYR A 138 4.12 -0.51 -0.78
C TYR A 138 5.06 -1.69 -1.05
N ARG A 139 5.81 -1.67 -2.17
CA ARG A 139 6.81 -2.70 -2.46
C ARG A 139 7.90 -2.79 -1.39
N GLN A 140 8.35 -1.65 -0.87
CA GLN A 140 9.33 -1.62 0.22
C GLN A 140 8.74 -2.15 1.52
N LEU A 141 7.48 -1.84 1.82
CA LEU A 141 6.77 -2.37 2.99
C LEU A 141 6.63 -3.89 2.89
N ASP A 142 6.13 -4.41 1.78
CA ASP A 142 5.98 -5.85 1.56
C ASP A 142 7.33 -6.57 1.58
N ARG A 143 8.35 -5.97 0.96
CA ARG A 143 9.70 -6.50 1.03
C ARG A 143 10.18 -6.62 2.48
N LYS A 144 10.00 -5.59 3.29
CA LYS A 144 10.37 -5.62 4.71
C LYS A 144 9.53 -6.63 5.49
N THR A 145 8.25 -6.74 5.17
CA THR A 145 7.32 -7.73 5.76
C THR A 145 7.79 -9.16 5.51
N LEU A 146 8.27 -9.43 4.30
CA LEU A 146 8.65 -10.77 3.83
C LEU A 146 10.15 -11.08 3.96
N THR A 147 10.97 -10.17 4.50
CA THR A 147 12.40 -10.43 4.72
C THR A 147 12.58 -11.27 6.00
N PRO A 148 13.16 -12.50 5.93
CA PRO A 148 13.49 -13.29 7.11
C PRO A 148 14.56 -12.61 7.97
N GLU A 149 14.58 -12.91 9.26
CA GLU A 149 15.59 -12.41 10.17
C GLU A 149 16.98 -12.95 9.79
N GLY A 150 17.96 -12.04 9.74
CA GLY A 150 19.34 -12.41 9.37
C GLY A 150 19.61 -12.55 7.89
N SER A 151 18.59 -12.41 7.04
CA SER A 151 18.77 -12.37 5.59
C SER A 151 19.48 -11.09 5.15
N GLY A 152 20.34 -11.18 4.11
CA GLY A 152 20.99 -10.02 3.53
C GLY A 152 20.00 -9.00 2.98
N SER A 153 20.41 -7.73 2.99
CA SER A 153 19.56 -6.62 2.50
C SER A 153 19.30 -6.67 0.99
N GLU A 154 20.11 -7.41 0.22
CA GLU A 154 19.99 -7.52 -1.23
C GLU A 154 19.54 -8.94 -1.60
N SER A 155 18.30 -9.08 -2.07
CA SER A 155 17.74 -10.32 -2.64
C SER A 155 16.81 -9.97 -3.78
N PRO A 156 17.21 -10.26 -5.04
CA PRO A 156 16.36 -10.08 -6.22
C PRO A 156 15.05 -10.88 -6.12
N GLU A 157 15.06 -12.00 -5.42
CA GLU A 157 13.89 -12.85 -5.21
C GLU A 157 12.87 -12.13 -4.29
N LEU A 158 13.33 -11.49 -3.21
CA LEU A 158 12.47 -10.69 -2.33
C LEU A 158 11.93 -9.44 -3.03
N ASP A 159 12.71 -8.81 -3.90
CA ASP A 159 12.26 -7.68 -4.70
C ASP A 159 11.17 -8.11 -5.69
N ALA A 160 11.37 -9.24 -6.37
CA ALA A 160 10.35 -9.81 -7.26
C ALA A 160 9.10 -10.26 -6.49
N LEU A 161 9.28 -10.87 -5.32
CA LEU A 161 8.17 -11.32 -4.47
C LEU A 161 7.33 -10.12 -3.99
N SER A 162 7.95 -9.05 -3.50
CA SER A 162 7.24 -7.86 -3.05
C SER A 162 6.44 -7.21 -4.19
N PHE A 163 7.01 -7.13 -5.39
CA PHE A 163 6.29 -6.67 -6.59
C PHE A 163 5.08 -7.56 -6.90
N LEU A 164 5.25 -8.89 -6.87
CA LEU A 164 4.17 -9.83 -7.11
C LEU A 164 3.08 -9.76 -6.04
N THR A 165 3.44 -9.51 -4.79
CA THR A 165 2.48 -9.40 -3.68
C THR A 165 1.52 -8.23 -3.89
N VAL A 166 2.04 -7.06 -4.23
CA VAL A 166 1.20 -5.89 -4.60
C VAL A 166 0.33 -6.21 -5.82
N ALA A 167 0.91 -6.82 -6.87
CA ALA A 167 0.16 -7.15 -8.08
C ALA A 167 -0.96 -8.19 -7.84
N VAL A 168 -0.74 -9.15 -6.95
CA VAL A 168 -1.77 -10.13 -6.56
C VAL A 168 -2.89 -9.45 -5.79
N ALA A 169 -2.57 -8.58 -4.82
CA ALA A 169 -3.57 -7.82 -4.07
C ALA A 169 -4.47 -6.99 -5.00
N ASP A 170 -3.87 -6.19 -5.89
CA ASP A 170 -4.60 -5.38 -6.87
C ASP A 170 -5.45 -6.26 -7.81
N GLY A 171 -4.90 -7.38 -8.29
CA GLY A 171 -5.60 -8.30 -9.18
C GLY A 171 -6.80 -8.98 -8.50
N LEU A 172 -6.68 -9.38 -7.25
CA LEU A 172 -7.78 -9.96 -6.47
C LEU A 172 -8.87 -8.92 -6.20
N ALA A 173 -8.51 -7.69 -5.86
CA ALA A 173 -9.46 -6.60 -5.67
C ALA A 173 -10.27 -6.30 -6.93
N ILE A 174 -9.63 -6.28 -8.11
CA ILE A 174 -10.31 -6.11 -9.40
C ILE A 174 -11.32 -7.25 -9.65
N GLN A 175 -10.91 -8.50 -9.42
CA GLN A 175 -11.77 -9.66 -9.64
C GLN A 175 -12.95 -9.68 -8.67
N TYR A 176 -12.71 -9.35 -7.40
CA TYR A 176 -13.77 -9.24 -6.40
C TYR A 176 -14.76 -8.12 -6.72
N ALA A 177 -14.29 -6.96 -7.18
CA ALA A 177 -15.15 -5.86 -7.60
C ALA A 177 -16.04 -6.24 -8.80
N ALA A 178 -15.54 -7.12 -9.68
CA ALA A 178 -16.29 -7.62 -10.84
C ALA A 178 -17.26 -8.76 -10.48
N ASP A 179 -16.91 -9.60 -9.51
CA ASP A 179 -17.67 -10.75 -9.04
C ASP A 179 -17.51 -10.93 -7.52
N PRO A 180 -18.42 -10.36 -6.71
CA PRO A 180 -18.35 -10.45 -5.25
C PRO A 180 -18.57 -11.87 -4.69
N ASP A 181 -19.03 -12.81 -5.50
CA ASP A 181 -19.24 -14.21 -5.10
C ASP A 181 -17.97 -15.07 -5.31
N ILE A 182 -16.88 -14.48 -5.85
CA ILE A 182 -15.63 -15.22 -6.07
C ILE A 182 -14.98 -15.64 -4.74
N ASP A 183 -14.51 -16.86 -4.67
CA ASP A 183 -13.75 -17.36 -3.49
C ASP A 183 -12.29 -16.90 -3.55
N VAL A 184 -12.04 -15.68 -3.08
CA VAL A 184 -10.66 -15.15 -2.94
C VAL A 184 -9.87 -15.87 -1.86
N GLY A 185 -10.52 -16.47 -0.86
CA GLY A 185 -9.87 -17.17 0.25
C GLY A 185 -9.06 -18.38 -0.22
N ALA A 186 -9.60 -19.16 -1.17
CA ALA A 186 -8.88 -20.29 -1.75
C ALA A 186 -7.61 -19.84 -2.51
N ALA A 187 -7.71 -18.74 -3.27
CA ALA A 187 -6.56 -18.17 -3.98
C ALA A 187 -5.49 -17.64 -3.02
N LEU A 188 -5.89 -16.94 -1.96
CA LEU A 188 -4.99 -16.42 -0.92
C LEU A 188 -4.33 -17.55 -0.12
N ALA A 189 -5.06 -18.63 0.20
CA ALA A 189 -4.49 -19.80 0.86
C ALA A 189 -3.40 -20.47 0.01
N LEU A 190 -3.60 -20.52 -1.31
CA LEU A 190 -2.57 -21.00 -2.23
C LEU A 190 -1.38 -20.03 -2.28
N TRP A 191 -1.65 -18.73 -2.41
CA TRP A 191 -0.63 -17.68 -2.47
C TRP A 191 0.25 -17.70 -1.20
N LYS A 192 -0.34 -17.76 -0.01
CA LYS A 192 0.37 -17.92 1.25
C LYS A 192 1.34 -19.10 1.25
N ARG A 193 0.91 -20.28 0.76
CA ARG A 193 1.76 -21.47 0.69
C ARG A 193 2.95 -21.27 -0.26
N LEU A 194 2.74 -20.60 -1.41
CA LEU A 194 3.81 -20.30 -2.36
C LEU A 194 4.86 -19.36 -1.74
N ILE A 195 4.41 -18.30 -1.07
CA ILE A 195 5.30 -17.39 -0.33
C ILE A 195 6.07 -18.17 0.76
N ALA A 196 5.37 -18.94 1.57
CA ALA A 196 5.99 -19.70 2.67
C ALA A 196 7.08 -20.64 2.16
N SER A 197 6.83 -21.35 1.05
CA SER A 197 7.82 -22.24 0.44
C SER A 197 9.05 -21.48 -0.05
N LEU A 198 8.87 -20.31 -0.68
CA LEU A 198 9.99 -19.48 -1.12
C LEU A 198 10.81 -18.95 0.06
N LEU A 199 10.14 -18.56 1.16
CA LEU A 199 10.82 -18.10 2.37
C LEU A 199 11.65 -19.24 3.02
N ASP A 200 11.14 -20.48 3.03
CA ASP A 200 11.89 -21.66 3.50
C ASP A 200 13.17 -21.90 2.67
N ASP A 201 13.06 -21.74 1.34
CA ASP A 201 14.20 -21.88 0.43
C ASP A 201 15.25 -20.79 0.69
N LEU A 202 14.84 -19.54 0.89
CA LEU A 202 15.73 -18.40 1.18
C LEU A 202 16.43 -18.56 2.54
N GLU A 203 15.73 -18.99 3.59
CA GLU A 203 16.32 -19.26 4.90
C GLU A 203 17.37 -20.38 4.81
N SER A 204 17.06 -21.47 4.08
CA SER A 204 17.96 -22.60 3.87
C SER A 204 19.22 -22.23 3.09
N ALA A 205 19.12 -21.34 2.11
CA ALA A 205 20.25 -20.85 1.35
C ALA A 205 21.16 -19.93 2.17
N GLY A 206 20.58 -19.11 3.05
CA GLY A 206 21.32 -18.21 3.95
C GLY A 206 22.17 -18.98 4.99
N ASP A 207 21.66 -20.09 5.49
CA ASP A 207 22.36 -20.91 6.50
C ASP A 207 23.58 -21.68 5.90
N GLN A 208 23.56 -21.97 4.60
CA GLN A 208 24.67 -22.62 3.89
C GLN A 208 25.79 -21.65 3.48
N GLY A 209 25.56 -20.36 3.55
CA GLY A 209 26.52 -19.32 3.15
C GLY A 209 27.40 -18.79 4.27
N SER A 210 27.19 -19.20 5.54
CA SER A 210 28.06 -18.82 6.66
C SER A 210 29.24 -19.79 6.76
N PRO A 211 30.49 -19.39 6.41
CA PRO A 211 31.65 -20.26 6.62
C PRO A 211 31.80 -20.50 8.12
N ALA A 212 31.84 -21.76 8.52
CA ALA A 212 32.27 -22.13 9.86
C ALA A 212 33.72 -21.66 10.05
N ASP A 213 33.92 -20.72 10.97
CA ASP A 213 35.24 -20.34 11.49
C ASP A 213 35.86 -21.47 12.34
#